data_1933178de79f144b18dbce6297656ff3
#
_entry.id   1933178de79f144b18dbce6297656ff3
#
_cell.length_a   1.000
_cell.length_b   1.000
_cell.length_c   1.000
_cell.angle_alpha   90.00
_cell.angle_beta   90.00
_cell.angle_gamma   90.00
#
_symmetry.space_group_name_H-M   'P 1'
#
loop_
_entity.id
_entity.type
_entity.pdbx_description
1 polymer ?
#
loop_
_entity_poly.entity_id
_entity_poly.type
_entity_poly.pdbx_seq_one_letter_code
_entity_poly.pdbx_strand_id
1 'polypeptide(L)'
;TGIERDVRRMQQICVYVMAHYIHTIFLDDIAAEVGMNRSAFCSYFKRCKGMTFSQYVTQYRLNTACELLKHSQKQVSEICFTVGFNDLPHFVRVFTNTLGMSPSKYRRQFQ
;
A
#
# COMPACT_ATOMS: atom_id res chain seq x y z
N THR A 1 2.51 -13.37 25.07
CA THR A 1 2.74 -14.50 24.16
C THR A 1 3.26 -14.05 22.81
N GLY A 2 3.75 -15.00 22.00
CA GLY A 2 4.17 -14.70 20.64
C GLY A 2 3.04 -14.16 19.77
N ILE A 3 1.82 -14.65 19.97
CA ILE A 3 0.64 -14.18 19.23
C ILE A 3 0.33 -12.73 19.57
N GLU A 4 0.34 -12.38 20.85
CA GLU A 4 0.08 -11.01 21.28
C GLU A 4 1.12 -10.04 20.72
N ARG A 5 2.38 -10.44 20.70
CA ARG A 5 3.47 -9.63 20.16
C ARG A 5 3.29 -9.44 18.65
N ASP A 6 2.90 -10.48 17.92
CA ASP A 6 2.68 -10.40 16.49
C ASP A 6 1.50 -9.49 16.15
N VAL A 7 0.42 -9.58 16.88
CA VAL A 7 -0.73 -8.69 16.71
C VAL A 7 -0.32 -7.23 16.92
N ARG A 8 0.44 -6.96 17.99
CA ARG A 8 0.91 -5.60 18.29
C ARG A 8 1.82 -5.07 17.20
N ARG A 9 2.77 -5.89 16.72
CA ARG A 9 3.67 -5.49 15.64
C ARG A 9 2.92 -5.19 14.35
N MET A 10 1.96 -6.04 13.99
CA MET A 10 1.17 -5.82 12.78
C MET A 10 0.32 -4.57 12.88
N GLN A 11 -0.22 -4.26 14.06
CA GLN A 11 -0.94 -3.01 14.28
C GLN A 11 -0.02 -1.80 14.10
N GLN A 12 1.21 -1.86 14.62
CA GLN A 12 2.20 -0.80 14.45
C GLN A 12 2.55 -0.60 12.97
N ILE A 13 2.70 -1.69 12.23
CA ILE A 13 2.99 -1.64 10.80
C ILE A 13 1.83 -1.00 10.03
N CYS A 14 0.60 -1.41 10.32
CA CYS A 14 -0.58 -0.84 9.67
C CYS A 14 -0.71 0.66 9.93
N VAL A 15 -0.54 1.08 11.18
CA VAL A 15 -0.59 2.49 11.56
C VAL A 15 0.49 3.29 10.84
N TYR A 16 1.70 2.73 10.76
CA TYR A 16 2.80 3.39 10.07
C TYR A 16 2.50 3.57 8.58
N VAL A 17 1.97 2.54 7.92
CA VAL A 17 1.61 2.63 6.50
C VAL A 17 0.50 3.67 6.29
N MET A 18 -0.52 3.67 7.14
CA MET A 18 -1.59 4.66 7.06
C MET A 18 -1.07 6.08 7.17
N ALA A 19 -0.06 6.30 8.00
CA ALA A 19 0.51 7.63 8.23
C ALA A 19 1.49 8.06 7.12
N HIS A 20 2.09 7.12 6.40
CA HIS A 20 3.23 7.42 5.51
C HIS A 20 3.06 6.97 4.07
N TYR A 21 1.95 6.33 3.70
CA TYR A 21 1.81 5.69 2.37
C TYR A 21 1.89 6.68 1.20
N ILE A 22 1.57 7.95 1.42
CA ILE A 22 1.64 8.97 0.37
C ILE A 22 3.07 9.37 0.02
N HIS A 23 4.04 8.96 0.84
CA HIS A 23 5.47 9.20 0.62
C HIS A 23 6.21 7.90 0.46
N THR A 24 7.49 7.97 0.08
CA THR A 24 8.35 6.79 0.05
C THR A 24 8.52 6.25 1.48
N ILE A 25 8.31 4.95 1.64
CA ILE A 25 8.53 4.26 2.92
C ILE A 25 9.82 3.44 2.78
N PHE A 26 10.82 3.77 3.59
CA PHE A 26 12.09 3.04 3.59
C PHE A 26 12.02 1.86 4.54
N LEU A 27 12.52 0.71 4.08
CA LEU A 27 12.48 -0.53 4.87
C LEU A 27 13.20 -0.40 6.21
N ASP A 28 14.32 0.34 6.25
CA ASP A 28 15.04 0.54 7.50
C ASP A 28 14.20 1.28 8.52
N ASP A 29 13.40 2.24 8.09
CA ASP A 29 12.58 3.04 8.98
C ASP A 29 11.45 2.22 9.60
N ILE A 30 10.70 1.47 8.78
CA ILE A 30 9.62 0.64 9.31
C ILE A 30 10.16 -0.51 10.16
N ALA A 31 11.30 -1.09 9.78
CA ALA A 31 11.93 -2.13 10.56
C ALA A 31 12.30 -1.61 11.96
N ALA A 32 12.91 -0.42 12.04
CA ALA A 32 13.26 0.20 13.30
C ALA A 32 12.03 0.46 14.19
N GLU A 33 10.91 0.82 13.58
CA GLU A 33 9.64 1.07 14.30
C GLU A 33 9.19 -0.15 15.11
N VAL A 34 9.47 -1.35 14.61
CA VAL A 34 9.08 -2.59 15.30
C VAL A 34 10.27 -3.32 15.92
N GLY A 35 11.41 -2.63 16.05
CA GLY A 35 12.58 -3.15 16.75
C GLY A 35 13.32 -4.24 15.98
N MET A 36 13.33 -4.19 14.66
CA MET A 36 13.99 -5.18 13.82
C MET A 36 14.96 -4.52 12.85
N ASN A 37 15.95 -5.27 12.35
CA ASN A 37 16.72 -4.86 11.19
C ASN A 37 15.94 -5.18 9.92
N ARG A 38 16.40 -4.65 8.78
CA ARG A 38 15.70 -4.79 7.49
C ARG A 38 15.46 -6.25 7.13
N SER A 39 16.50 -7.08 7.23
CA SER A 39 16.42 -8.48 6.82
C SER A 39 15.42 -9.27 7.67
N ALA A 40 15.48 -9.09 8.98
CA ALA A 40 14.55 -9.74 9.90
C ALA A 40 13.12 -9.28 9.67
N PHE A 41 12.94 -7.97 9.43
CA PHE A 41 11.60 -7.41 9.16
C PHE A 41 11.00 -8.00 7.89
N CYS A 42 11.76 -8.04 6.79
CA CYS A 42 11.25 -8.55 5.51
C CYS A 42 10.81 -10.01 5.63
N SER A 43 11.62 -10.85 6.27
CA SER A 43 11.28 -12.26 6.50
C SER A 43 10.05 -12.40 7.40
N TYR A 44 10.02 -11.64 8.48
CA TYR A 44 8.91 -11.64 9.43
C TYR A 44 7.60 -11.24 8.74
N PHE A 45 7.64 -10.14 7.98
CA PHE A 45 6.43 -9.62 7.32
C PHE A 45 5.89 -10.62 6.31
N LYS A 46 6.77 -11.17 5.47
CA LYS A 46 6.33 -12.14 4.45
C LYS A 46 5.74 -13.38 5.09
N ARG A 47 6.32 -13.86 6.19
CA ARG A 47 5.79 -15.01 6.91
C ARG A 47 4.39 -14.72 7.49
N CYS A 48 4.20 -13.53 8.07
CA CYS A 48 2.93 -13.18 8.72
C CYS A 48 1.84 -12.82 7.73
N LYS A 49 2.19 -12.16 6.60
CA LYS A 49 1.19 -11.63 5.65
C LYS A 49 1.10 -12.41 4.35
N GLY A 50 2.05 -13.27 4.04
CA GLY A 50 2.06 -14.01 2.78
C GLY A 50 2.42 -13.16 1.56
N MET A 51 2.87 -11.93 1.76
CA MET A 51 3.30 -11.02 0.70
C MET A 51 4.44 -10.17 1.21
N THR A 52 5.21 -9.58 0.29
CA THR A 52 6.29 -8.65 0.69
C THR A 52 5.70 -7.36 1.22
N PHE A 53 6.48 -6.62 2.00
CA PHE A 53 6.04 -5.31 2.50
C PHE A 53 5.77 -4.34 1.34
N SER A 54 6.61 -4.38 0.30
CA SER A 54 6.41 -3.54 -0.89
C SER A 54 5.06 -3.83 -1.56
N GLN A 55 4.71 -5.10 -1.70
CA GLN A 55 3.40 -5.51 -2.24
C GLN A 55 2.25 -5.02 -1.36
N TYR A 56 2.42 -5.08 -0.06
CA TYR A 56 1.43 -4.61 0.90
C TYR A 56 1.18 -3.11 0.77
N VAL A 57 2.25 -2.30 0.69
CA VAL A 57 2.11 -0.85 0.51
C VAL A 57 1.43 -0.53 -0.81
N THR A 58 1.82 -1.21 -1.89
CA THR A 58 1.20 -1.05 -3.20
C THR A 58 -0.29 -1.38 -3.14
N GLN A 59 -0.65 -2.47 -2.48
CA GLN A 59 -2.04 -2.88 -2.32
C GLN A 59 -2.83 -1.80 -1.55
N TYR A 60 -2.25 -1.25 -0.50
CA TYR A 60 -2.88 -0.18 0.26
C TYR A 60 -3.14 1.04 -0.61
N ARG A 61 -2.14 1.45 -1.42
CA ARG A 61 -2.28 2.58 -2.34
C ARG A 61 -3.38 2.35 -3.37
N LEU A 62 -3.42 1.15 -3.94
CA LEU A 62 -4.45 0.80 -4.94
C LEU A 62 -5.84 0.76 -4.32
N ASN A 63 -5.99 0.25 -3.11
CA ASN A 63 -7.28 0.23 -2.41
C ASN A 63 -7.77 1.67 -2.18
N THR A 64 -6.89 2.55 -1.75
CA THR A 64 -7.24 3.97 -1.57
C THR A 64 -7.61 4.62 -2.90
N ALA A 65 -6.87 4.30 -3.97
CA ALA A 65 -7.19 4.80 -5.31
C ALA A 65 -8.59 4.35 -5.74
N CYS A 66 -8.95 3.10 -5.50
CA CYS A 66 -10.29 2.58 -5.81
C CYS A 66 -11.38 3.38 -5.10
N GLU A 67 -11.17 3.70 -3.81
CA GLU A 67 -12.13 4.50 -3.06
C GLU A 67 -12.27 5.90 -3.65
N LEU A 68 -11.16 6.54 -4.02
CA LEU A 68 -11.21 7.86 -4.64
C LEU A 68 -11.86 7.83 -6.02
N LEU A 69 -11.62 6.79 -6.80
CA LEU A 69 -12.26 6.62 -8.10
C LEU A 69 -13.78 6.50 -7.97
N LYS A 70 -14.25 5.79 -6.95
CA LYS A 70 -15.69 5.57 -6.72
C LYS A 70 -16.39 6.79 -6.12
N HIS A 71 -15.71 7.51 -5.22
CA HIS A 71 -16.37 8.47 -4.35
C HIS A 71 -15.93 9.92 -4.53
N SER A 72 -15.09 10.22 -5.53
CA SER A 72 -14.66 11.58 -5.83
C SER A 72 -14.70 11.85 -7.32
N GLN A 73 -14.56 13.13 -7.67
CA GLN A 73 -14.47 13.57 -9.06
C GLN A 73 -13.02 13.90 -9.46
N LYS A 74 -12.05 13.52 -8.63
CA LYS A 74 -10.64 13.80 -8.93
C LYS A 74 -10.22 13.08 -10.19
N GLN A 75 -9.35 13.74 -10.97
CA GLN A 75 -8.79 13.13 -12.20
C GLN A 75 -7.92 11.94 -11.83
N VAL A 76 -7.81 10.97 -12.74
CA VAL A 76 -6.97 9.77 -12.53
C VAL A 76 -5.53 10.16 -12.21
N SER A 77 -4.97 11.15 -12.92
CA SER A 77 -3.61 11.63 -12.64
C SER A 77 -3.48 12.20 -11.23
N GLU A 78 -4.47 12.92 -10.76
CA GLU A 78 -4.48 13.48 -9.41
C GLU A 78 -4.53 12.37 -8.37
N ILE A 79 -5.38 11.36 -8.59
CA ILE A 79 -5.49 10.21 -7.68
C ILE A 79 -4.15 9.47 -7.60
N CYS A 80 -3.50 9.26 -8.74
CA CYS A 80 -2.19 8.61 -8.83
C CYS A 80 -1.20 9.23 -7.82
N PHE A 81 -1.04 10.54 -7.88
CA PHE A 81 -0.07 11.23 -7.02
C PHE A 81 -0.58 11.35 -5.58
N THR A 82 -1.88 11.49 -5.38
CA THR A 82 -2.48 11.58 -4.04
C THR A 82 -2.22 10.30 -3.23
N VAL A 83 -2.27 9.13 -3.88
CA VAL A 83 -2.08 7.86 -3.15
C VAL A 83 -0.62 7.41 -3.08
N GLY A 84 0.32 8.23 -3.58
CA GLY A 84 1.74 7.99 -3.38
C GLY A 84 2.49 7.42 -4.56
N PHE A 85 1.88 7.25 -5.72
CA PHE A 85 2.61 6.91 -6.94
C PHE A 85 3.27 8.16 -7.50
N ASN A 86 4.46 7.99 -8.09
CA ASN A 86 5.24 9.11 -8.65
C ASN A 86 5.16 9.21 -10.16
N ASP A 87 4.51 8.25 -10.81
CA ASP A 87 4.56 8.07 -12.26
C ASP A 87 3.21 7.54 -12.72
N LEU A 88 2.50 8.31 -13.51
CA LEU A 88 1.16 7.95 -13.97
C LEU A 88 1.15 6.67 -14.83
N PRO A 89 2.04 6.49 -15.83
CA PRO A 89 2.05 5.24 -16.59
C PRO A 89 2.31 4.02 -15.71
N HIS A 90 3.19 4.13 -14.73
CA HIS A 90 3.45 3.06 -13.79
C HIS A 90 2.21 2.74 -12.97
N PHE A 91 1.53 3.76 -12.44
CA PHE A 91 0.29 3.59 -11.69
C PHE A 91 -0.77 2.86 -12.53
N VAL A 92 -1.00 3.32 -13.76
CA VAL A 92 -1.99 2.71 -14.64
C VAL A 92 -1.66 1.24 -14.90
N ARG A 93 -0.39 0.93 -15.15
CA ARG A 93 0.04 -0.46 -15.40
C ARG A 93 -0.18 -1.34 -14.18
N VAL A 94 0.25 -0.88 -13.00
CA VAL A 94 0.10 -1.65 -11.75
C VAL A 94 -1.37 -1.83 -11.41
N PHE A 95 -2.17 -0.76 -11.53
CA PHE A 95 -3.61 -0.81 -11.29
C PHE A 95 -4.28 -1.83 -12.23
N THR A 96 -4.00 -1.73 -13.53
CA THR A 96 -4.61 -2.61 -14.54
C THR A 96 -4.23 -4.06 -14.31
N ASN A 97 -2.95 -4.33 -14.01
CA ASN A 97 -2.50 -5.69 -13.74
C ASN A 97 -3.15 -6.28 -12.49
N THR A 98 -3.42 -5.47 -11.49
CA THR A 98 -3.98 -5.94 -10.23
C THR A 98 -5.50 -6.03 -10.28
N LEU A 99 -6.17 -5.03 -10.84
CA LEU A 99 -7.64 -4.94 -10.85
C LEU A 99 -8.28 -5.53 -12.10
N GLY A 100 -7.50 -5.82 -13.14
CA GLY A 100 -8.02 -6.37 -14.38
C GLY A 100 -8.65 -5.34 -15.30
N MET A 101 -8.60 -4.06 -14.97
CA MET A 101 -9.14 -2.98 -15.80
C MET A 101 -8.44 -1.68 -15.47
N SER A 102 -8.49 -0.71 -16.41
CA SER A 102 -7.87 0.60 -16.20
C SER A 102 -8.59 1.39 -15.12
N PRO A 103 -7.91 2.37 -14.51
CA PRO A 103 -8.58 3.25 -13.53
C PRO A 103 -9.82 3.94 -14.10
N SER A 104 -9.76 4.42 -15.35
CA SER A 104 -10.90 5.08 -15.96
C SER A 104 -12.09 4.13 -16.15
N LYS A 105 -11.81 2.89 -16.58
CA LYS A 105 -12.85 1.88 -16.73
C LYS A 105 -13.44 1.49 -15.38
N TYR A 106 -12.59 1.36 -14.37
CA TYR A 106 -13.02 1.07 -13.00
C TYR A 106 -14.02 2.13 -12.53
N ARG A 107 -13.68 3.42 -12.72
CA ARG A 107 -14.58 4.51 -12.34
C ARG A 107 -15.93 4.40 -13.05
N ARG A 108 -15.92 4.18 -14.37
CA ARG A 108 -17.17 4.08 -15.12
C ARG A 108 -18.05 2.93 -14.65
N GLN A 109 -17.43 1.85 -14.22
CA GLN A 109 -18.16 0.64 -13.82
C GLN A 109 -18.68 0.71 -12.40
N PHE A 110 -17.95 1.39 -11.48
CA PHE A 110 -18.25 1.33 -10.05
C PHE A 110 -18.67 2.68 -9.44
N GLN A 111 -18.62 3.76 -10.18
CA GLN A 111 -19.04 5.07 -9.67
C GLN A 111 -20.57 5.34 -9.80
#